data_7af64d0a934623ecf0e48308806e0d02
#
_entry.id   7af64d0a934623ecf0e48308806e0d02
#
_cell.length_a   1.000
_cell.length_b   1.000
_cell.length_c   1.000
_cell.angle_alpha   90.00
_cell.angle_beta   90.00
_cell.angle_gamma   90.00
#
_symmetry.space_group_name_H-M   'P 1'
#
loop_
_entity.id
_entity.type
_entity.pdbx_description
1 polymer ?
#
loop_
_entity_poly.entity_id
_entity_poly.type
_entity_poly.pdbx_seq_one_letter_code
_entity_poly.pdbx_strand_id
1 'polypeptide(L)'
;TLNEDFDTSLFEEPFIVFEIDAIKDDPELFPIVTLIIMDVFIQKMRLKKNRKALIIEEAWKAIASPMMAGYILYLYKTVRKFWGMAMVVTQELEDIISNPVVKNSIISNSDIICLLDQSKFIDKYQEIANLLSLTEVNQKQIFTINQLPNKENRNRFNEVFIKRGNYGNVFGVEVSLHEYFTF
;
A
#
# COMPACT_ATOMS: atom_id res chain seq x y z
N THR A 1 6.68 -24.35 -4.56
CA THR A 1 7.70 -25.21 -4.01
C THR A 1 9.07 -24.68 -4.37
N LEU A 2 9.89 -24.42 -3.36
CA LEU A 2 11.20 -23.76 -3.51
C LEU A 2 12.29 -24.65 -4.09
N ASN A 3 11.98 -25.88 -4.48
CA ASN A 3 12.93 -26.90 -4.93
C ASN A 3 12.63 -27.46 -6.32
N GLU A 4 12.11 -26.67 -7.23
CA GLU A 4 11.95 -27.12 -8.62
C GLU A 4 13.18 -26.74 -9.44
N ASP A 5 13.69 -27.69 -10.24
CA ASP A 5 14.87 -27.52 -11.10
C ASP A 5 14.64 -26.55 -12.29
N PHE A 6 13.42 -26.05 -12.46
CA PHE A 6 13.05 -25.09 -13.49
C PHE A 6 12.47 -23.83 -12.85
N ASP A 7 13.22 -22.77 -12.95
CA ASP A 7 12.75 -21.42 -12.71
C ASP A 7 11.77 -21.07 -13.84
N THR A 8 10.48 -21.31 -13.58
CA THR A 8 9.44 -20.63 -14.37
C THR A 8 9.72 -19.16 -14.23
N SER A 9 10.07 -18.49 -15.33
CA SER A 9 10.69 -17.18 -15.31
C SER A 9 9.72 -16.11 -14.76
N LEU A 10 9.51 -16.09 -13.45
CA LEU A 10 8.88 -14.99 -12.70
C LEU A 10 9.43 -13.65 -13.20
N PHE A 11 10.65 -13.69 -13.76
CA PHE A 11 11.29 -12.51 -14.28
C PHE A 11 10.63 -11.97 -15.56
N GLU A 12 10.09 -12.80 -16.42
CA GLU A 12 9.45 -12.39 -17.69
C GLU A 12 7.96 -12.07 -17.53
N GLU A 13 7.30 -12.62 -16.50
CA GLU A 13 5.87 -12.41 -16.28
C GLU A 13 5.55 -10.95 -15.98
N PRO A 14 4.61 -10.32 -16.72
CA PRO A 14 4.27 -8.93 -16.54
C PRO A 14 3.39 -8.69 -15.30
N PHE A 15 2.62 -9.68 -14.88
CA PHE A 15 1.72 -9.62 -13.72
C PHE A 15 1.87 -10.87 -12.85
N ILE A 16 2.21 -10.66 -11.59
CA ILE A 16 2.43 -11.74 -10.63
C ILE A 16 1.68 -11.41 -9.35
N VAL A 17 0.97 -12.38 -8.83
CA VAL A 17 0.34 -12.31 -7.50
C VAL A 17 0.94 -13.43 -6.64
N PHE A 18 1.42 -13.06 -5.46
CA PHE A 18 1.86 -13.99 -4.44
C PHE A 18 0.83 -14.03 -3.33
N GLU A 19 0.12 -15.14 -3.22
CA GLU A 19 -0.77 -15.40 -2.09
C GLU A 19 0.05 -16.04 -0.97
N ILE A 20 0.19 -15.35 0.13
CA ILE A 20 1.02 -15.78 1.27
C ILE A 20 0.22 -16.00 2.55
N ASP A 21 -1.10 -15.97 2.47
CA ASP A 21 -1.99 -16.10 3.63
C ASP A 21 -1.79 -17.41 4.40
N ALA A 22 -1.49 -18.51 3.68
CA ALA A 22 -1.26 -19.81 4.30
C ALA A 22 -0.02 -19.87 5.21
N ILE A 23 0.94 -18.95 5.03
CA ILE A 23 2.20 -18.92 5.79
C ILE A 23 2.34 -17.67 6.67
N LYS A 24 1.35 -16.79 6.68
CA LYS A 24 1.43 -15.47 7.34
C LYS A 24 1.70 -15.54 8.84
N ASP A 25 1.28 -16.61 9.48
CA ASP A 25 1.43 -16.84 10.92
C ASP A 25 2.65 -17.72 11.25
N ASP A 26 3.40 -18.16 10.24
CA ASP A 26 4.63 -18.91 10.42
C ASP A 26 5.83 -17.94 10.57
N PRO A 27 6.45 -17.87 11.76
CA PRO A 27 7.49 -16.88 12.05
C PRO A 27 8.79 -17.13 11.28
N GLU A 28 9.00 -18.31 10.72
CA GLU A 28 10.20 -18.66 9.96
C GLU A 28 9.96 -18.55 8.44
N LEU A 29 8.86 -19.12 7.95
CA LEU A 29 8.58 -19.17 6.51
C LEU A 29 8.15 -17.81 5.96
N PHE A 30 7.31 -17.06 6.67
CA PHE A 30 6.81 -15.78 6.18
C PHE A 30 7.93 -14.77 5.85
N PRO A 31 8.91 -14.53 6.73
CA PRO A 31 10.03 -13.64 6.40
C PRO A 31 10.86 -14.12 5.23
N ILE A 32 11.13 -15.42 5.13
CA ILE A 32 11.97 -16.00 4.05
C ILE A 32 11.28 -15.82 2.69
N VAL A 33 10.01 -16.22 2.59
CA VAL A 33 9.25 -16.10 1.34
C VAL A 33 9.11 -14.65 0.91
N THR A 34 8.82 -13.76 1.87
CA THR A 34 8.70 -12.33 1.57
C THR A 34 10.02 -11.74 1.08
N LEU A 35 11.17 -12.17 1.64
CA LEU A 35 12.50 -11.76 1.16
C LEU A 35 12.74 -12.21 -0.28
N ILE A 36 12.37 -13.43 -0.64
CA ILE A 36 12.53 -13.94 -2.01
C ILE A 36 11.69 -13.10 -2.97
N ILE A 37 10.44 -12.81 -2.63
CA ILE A 37 9.55 -11.96 -3.43
C ILE A 37 10.16 -10.57 -3.63
N MET A 38 10.67 -9.98 -2.56
CA MET A 38 11.31 -8.65 -2.62
C MET A 38 12.58 -8.67 -3.47
N ASP A 39 13.39 -9.73 -3.38
CA ASP A 39 14.61 -9.85 -4.19
C ASP A 39 14.27 -9.98 -5.69
N VAL A 40 13.29 -10.80 -6.04
CA VAL A 40 12.79 -10.92 -7.42
C VAL A 40 12.33 -9.54 -7.94
N PHE A 41 11.59 -8.79 -7.13
CA PHE A 41 11.15 -7.45 -7.53
C PHE A 41 12.33 -6.49 -7.72
N ILE A 42 13.29 -6.48 -6.81
CA ILE A 42 14.49 -5.62 -6.89
C ILE A 42 15.31 -5.96 -8.15
N GLN A 43 15.47 -7.24 -8.46
CA GLN A 43 16.15 -7.66 -9.69
C GLN A 43 15.40 -7.21 -10.94
N LYS A 44 14.09 -7.44 -11.01
CA LYS A 44 13.24 -6.92 -12.10
C LYS A 44 13.36 -5.39 -12.21
N MET A 45 13.33 -4.70 -11.08
CA MET A 45 13.44 -3.25 -11.03
C MET A 45 14.73 -2.74 -11.66
N ARG A 46 15.86 -3.42 -11.40
CA ARG A 46 17.18 -3.01 -11.90
C ARG A 46 17.40 -3.38 -13.38
N LEU A 47 16.95 -4.55 -13.80
CA LEU A 47 17.28 -5.13 -15.10
C LEU A 47 16.26 -4.78 -16.20
N LYS A 48 14.98 -4.64 -15.85
CA LYS A 48 13.94 -4.26 -16.82
C LYS A 48 13.78 -2.73 -16.87
N LYS A 49 13.67 -2.18 -18.08
CA LYS A 49 13.52 -0.73 -18.31
C LYS A 49 12.08 -0.24 -18.33
N ASN A 50 11.09 -1.13 -18.29
CA ASN A 50 9.67 -0.79 -18.25
C ASN A 50 9.24 -0.22 -16.88
N ARG A 51 8.06 0.36 -16.81
CA ARG A 51 7.43 0.75 -15.53
C ARG A 51 7.01 -0.49 -14.75
N LYS A 52 7.18 -0.45 -13.44
CA LYS A 52 6.89 -1.56 -12.53
C LYS A 52 6.18 -1.04 -11.29
N ALA A 53 5.29 -1.86 -10.75
CA ALA A 53 4.63 -1.60 -9.47
C ALA A 53 4.79 -2.81 -8.54
N LEU A 54 5.07 -2.55 -7.28
CA LEU A 54 4.94 -3.51 -6.19
C LEU A 54 3.86 -3.01 -5.26
N ILE A 55 2.85 -3.84 -5.05
CA ILE A 55 1.77 -3.58 -4.11
C ILE A 55 1.91 -4.58 -2.97
N ILE A 56 1.99 -4.10 -1.75
CA ILE A 56 2.13 -4.90 -0.54
C ILE A 56 0.88 -4.65 0.29
N GLU A 57 0.00 -5.64 0.31
CA GLU A 57 -1.19 -5.64 1.17
C GLU A 57 -0.82 -6.16 2.57
N GLU A 58 -1.56 -5.72 3.58
CA GLU A 58 -1.30 -6.04 4.99
C GLU A 58 0.19 -5.86 5.38
N ALA A 59 0.80 -4.79 4.91
CA ALA A 59 2.22 -4.52 5.02
C ALA A 59 2.76 -4.52 6.46
N TRP A 60 1.91 -4.32 7.45
CA TRP A 60 2.26 -4.32 8.86
C TRP A 60 2.93 -5.63 9.30
N LYS A 61 2.49 -6.78 8.77
CA LYS A 61 3.12 -8.09 9.06
C LYS A 61 4.56 -8.15 8.55
N ALA A 62 4.78 -7.68 7.33
CA ALA A 62 6.12 -7.60 6.76
C ALA A 62 7.00 -6.61 7.52
N ILE A 63 6.44 -5.49 7.95
CA ILE A 63 7.12 -4.42 8.66
C ILE A 63 7.53 -4.82 10.10
N ALA A 64 6.84 -5.77 10.72
CA ALA A 64 7.17 -6.28 12.05
C ALA A 64 8.56 -6.93 12.08
N SER A 65 9.04 -7.48 10.97
CA SER A 65 10.42 -7.98 10.86
C SER A 65 11.41 -6.84 10.60
N PRO A 66 12.47 -6.65 11.44
CA PRO A 66 13.48 -5.60 11.22
C PRO A 66 14.16 -5.70 9.84
N MET A 67 14.38 -6.92 9.36
CA MET A 67 14.99 -7.19 8.07
C MET A 67 14.08 -6.71 6.94
N MET A 68 12.80 -7.04 6.99
CA MET A 68 11.81 -6.60 6.02
C MET A 68 11.59 -5.09 6.04
N ALA A 69 11.56 -4.48 7.23
CA ALA A 69 11.51 -3.03 7.38
C ALA A 69 12.69 -2.36 6.66
N GLY A 70 13.88 -2.93 6.74
CA GLY A 70 15.07 -2.47 6.00
C GLY A 70 14.91 -2.55 4.47
N TYR A 71 14.32 -3.62 3.95
CA TYR A 71 14.03 -3.76 2.52
C TYR A 71 12.98 -2.79 2.02
N ILE A 72 11.88 -2.63 2.76
CA ILE A 72 10.83 -1.67 2.42
C ILE A 72 11.41 -0.24 2.42
N LEU A 73 12.22 0.09 3.41
CA LEU A 73 12.95 1.36 3.46
C LEU A 73 13.82 1.58 2.22
N TYR A 74 14.63 0.58 1.85
CA TYR A 74 15.45 0.64 0.65
C TYR A 74 14.59 0.84 -0.60
N LEU A 75 13.50 0.09 -0.72
CA LEU A 75 12.57 0.17 -1.83
C LEU A 75 12.00 1.59 -1.98
N TYR A 76 11.43 2.16 -0.92
CA TYR A 76 10.85 3.50 -0.94
C TYR A 76 11.86 4.60 -1.31
N LYS A 77 13.13 4.45 -0.93
CA LYS A 77 14.20 5.38 -1.28
C LYS A 77 14.70 5.26 -2.73
N THR A 78 14.53 4.10 -3.34
CA THR A 78 15.23 3.80 -4.60
C THR A 78 14.31 3.50 -5.78
N VAL A 79 13.10 3.00 -5.57
CA VAL A 79 12.20 2.50 -6.61
C VAL A 79 11.98 3.50 -7.75
N ARG A 80 11.86 4.77 -7.45
CA ARG A 80 11.66 5.84 -8.43
C ARG A 80 12.81 5.95 -9.43
N LYS A 81 14.04 5.69 -9.02
CA LYS A 81 15.22 5.73 -9.89
C LYS A 81 15.18 4.68 -11.01
N PHE A 82 14.39 3.65 -10.82
CA PHE A 82 14.27 2.50 -11.73
C PHE A 82 12.88 2.42 -12.40
N TRP A 83 12.16 3.54 -12.50
CA TRP A 83 10.81 3.58 -13.07
C TRP A 83 9.81 2.67 -12.33
N GLY A 84 10.04 2.46 -11.05
CA GLY A 84 9.19 1.67 -10.19
C GLY A 84 8.28 2.51 -9.32
N MET A 85 7.20 1.88 -8.85
CA MET A 85 6.29 2.38 -7.84
C MET A 85 6.19 1.34 -6.71
N ALA A 86 6.22 1.79 -5.48
CA ALA A 86 5.90 0.96 -4.31
C ALA A 86 4.62 1.49 -3.67
N MET A 87 3.68 0.60 -3.40
CA MET A 87 2.44 0.89 -2.70
C MET A 87 2.31 -0.05 -1.51
N VAL A 88 2.02 0.52 -0.36
CA VAL A 88 1.72 -0.20 0.88
C VAL A 88 0.26 0.05 1.21
N VAL A 89 -0.47 -1.02 1.44
CA VAL A 89 -1.87 -0.98 1.84
C VAL A 89 -1.97 -1.53 3.26
N THR A 90 -2.69 -0.83 4.11
CA THR A 90 -2.96 -1.28 5.49
C THR A 90 -4.38 -0.90 5.89
N GLN A 91 -4.99 -1.73 6.72
CA GLN A 91 -6.28 -1.45 7.32
C GLN A 91 -6.14 -0.63 8.61
N GLU A 92 -5.00 -0.74 9.27
CA GLU A 92 -4.72 -0.05 10.53
C GLU A 92 -3.46 0.81 10.40
N LEU A 93 -3.64 2.11 10.54
CA LEU A 93 -2.53 3.04 10.47
C LEU A 93 -1.58 2.92 11.67
N GLU A 94 -2.09 2.44 12.80
CA GLU A 94 -1.29 2.21 14.01
C GLU A 94 -0.12 1.26 13.79
N ASP A 95 -0.29 0.28 12.93
CA ASP A 95 0.77 -0.67 12.60
C ASP A 95 1.95 0.00 11.88
N ILE A 96 1.66 1.01 11.06
CA ILE A 96 2.70 1.83 10.43
C ILE A 96 3.32 2.79 11.45
N ILE A 97 2.51 3.34 12.35
CA ILE A 97 2.94 4.34 13.33
C ILE A 97 3.81 3.72 14.42
N SER A 98 3.52 2.49 14.84
CA SER A 98 4.22 1.81 15.94
C SER A 98 5.69 1.51 15.63
N ASN A 99 6.05 1.39 14.36
CA ASN A 99 7.44 1.18 13.93
C ASN A 99 8.08 2.50 13.50
N PRO A 100 8.99 3.09 14.32
CA PRO A 100 9.57 4.41 14.04
C PRO A 100 10.37 4.47 12.73
N VAL A 101 11.02 3.38 12.35
CA VAL A 101 11.82 3.31 11.11
C VAL A 101 10.91 3.39 9.90
N VAL A 102 9.82 2.67 9.94
CA VAL A 102 8.86 2.58 8.83
C VAL A 102 8.01 3.83 8.74
N LYS A 103 7.53 4.34 9.88
CA LYS A 103 6.78 5.59 9.99
C LYS A 103 7.48 6.71 9.23
N ASN A 104 8.73 6.97 9.59
CA ASN A 104 9.48 8.08 8.99
C ASN A 104 9.87 7.80 7.54
N SER A 105 10.04 6.55 7.16
CA SER A 105 10.55 6.19 5.84
C SER A 105 9.47 6.00 4.79
N ILE A 106 8.39 5.32 5.11
CA ILE A 106 7.26 5.15 4.18
C ILE A 106 6.59 6.50 3.95
N ILE A 107 6.18 7.17 5.02
CA ILE A 107 5.41 8.42 4.92
C ILE A 107 6.23 9.52 4.27
N SER A 108 7.50 9.70 4.70
CA SER A 108 8.36 10.75 4.16
C SER A 108 8.76 10.55 2.69
N ASN A 109 8.71 9.31 2.18
CA ASN A 109 9.03 9.01 0.79
C ASN A 109 7.79 8.70 -0.05
N SER A 110 6.58 8.79 0.52
CA SER A 110 5.33 8.63 -0.22
C SER A 110 4.93 9.95 -0.87
N ASP A 111 4.87 9.96 -2.20
CA ASP A 111 4.39 11.12 -2.97
C ASP A 111 2.86 11.23 -2.92
N ILE A 112 2.17 10.11 -2.76
CA ILE A 112 0.71 10.03 -2.77
C ILE A 112 0.24 9.25 -1.53
N ILE A 113 -0.77 9.78 -0.87
CA ILE A 113 -1.47 9.13 0.23
C ILE A 113 -2.95 9.05 -0.12
N CYS A 114 -3.50 7.84 -0.06
CA CYS A 114 -4.92 7.57 -0.27
C CYS A 114 -5.56 7.15 1.05
N LEU A 115 -6.63 7.80 1.44
CA LEU A 115 -7.40 7.45 2.64
C LEU A 115 -8.84 7.12 2.23
N LEU A 116 -9.30 5.96 2.67
CA LEU A 116 -10.70 5.58 2.61
C LEU A 116 -11.44 6.16 3.83
N ASP A 117 -12.67 5.74 4.08
CA ASP A 117 -13.47 6.18 5.22
C ASP A 117 -12.73 5.97 6.56
N GLN A 118 -12.52 7.06 7.28
CA GLN A 118 -11.79 7.11 8.55
C GLN A 118 -12.72 7.33 9.75
N SER A 119 -14.02 7.21 9.58
CA SER A 119 -15.02 7.47 10.64
C SER A 119 -14.84 6.60 11.88
N LYS A 120 -14.26 5.41 11.74
CA LYS A 120 -13.94 4.51 12.86
C LYS A 120 -12.79 4.97 13.74
N PHE A 121 -11.97 5.91 13.27
CA PHE A 121 -10.73 6.34 13.94
C PHE A 121 -10.79 7.76 14.49
N ILE A 122 -11.97 8.30 14.71
CA ILE A 122 -12.19 9.70 15.13
C ILE A 122 -11.37 10.04 16.38
N ASP A 123 -11.32 9.16 17.36
CA ASP A 123 -10.66 9.41 18.64
C ASP A 123 -9.13 9.54 18.54
N LYS A 124 -8.52 8.88 17.54
CA LYS A 124 -7.07 8.89 17.30
C LYS A 124 -6.68 9.73 16.08
N TYR A 125 -7.65 10.37 15.47
CA TYR A 125 -7.48 11.03 14.18
C TYR A 125 -6.46 12.17 14.22
N GLN A 126 -6.30 12.85 15.35
CA GLN A 126 -5.34 13.95 15.47
C GLN A 126 -3.89 13.48 15.32
N GLU A 127 -3.57 12.28 15.78
CA GLU A 127 -2.23 11.70 15.58
C GLU A 127 -1.99 11.39 14.09
N ILE A 128 -3.01 10.84 13.44
CA ILE A 128 -2.99 10.56 11.99
C ILE A 128 -2.83 11.86 11.20
N ALA A 129 -3.61 12.87 11.55
CA ALA A 129 -3.57 14.18 10.90
C ALA A 129 -2.17 14.83 11.00
N ASN A 130 -1.57 14.79 12.16
CA ASN A 130 -0.22 15.30 12.40
C ASN A 130 0.82 14.50 11.62
N LEU A 131 0.72 13.17 11.64
CA LEU A 131 1.63 12.28 10.95
C LEU A 131 1.63 12.50 9.44
N LEU A 132 0.44 12.64 8.86
CA LEU A 132 0.26 12.83 7.42
C LEU A 132 0.32 14.30 7.01
N SER A 133 0.58 15.22 7.96
CA SER A 133 0.59 16.67 7.71
C SER A 133 -0.70 17.14 7.01
N LEU A 134 -1.85 16.74 7.56
CA LEU A 134 -3.16 17.11 7.03
C LEU A 134 -3.56 18.50 7.52
N THR A 135 -3.98 19.35 6.60
CA THR A 135 -4.56 20.66 6.94
C THR A 135 -5.95 20.48 7.55
N GLU A 136 -6.47 21.50 8.26
CA GLU A 136 -7.84 21.47 8.78
C GLU A 136 -8.89 21.23 7.68
N VAL A 137 -8.64 21.76 6.48
CA VAL A 137 -9.52 21.53 5.32
C VAL A 137 -9.49 20.07 4.91
N ASN A 138 -8.29 19.46 4.81
CA ASN A 138 -8.16 18.04 4.48
C ASN A 138 -8.86 17.16 5.51
N GLN A 139 -8.72 17.49 6.80
CA GLN A 139 -9.37 16.74 7.87
C GLN A 139 -10.89 16.76 7.73
N LYS A 140 -11.47 17.93 7.46
CA LYS A 140 -12.91 18.06 7.22
C LYS A 140 -13.37 17.27 6.01
N GLN A 141 -12.60 17.32 4.91
CA GLN A 141 -12.91 16.56 3.69
C GLN A 141 -12.90 15.04 3.93
N ILE A 142 -11.95 14.52 4.68
CA ILE A 142 -11.82 13.08 4.95
C ILE A 142 -13.05 12.56 5.70
N PHE A 143 -13.60 13.31 6.63
CA PHE A 143 -14.82 12.93 7.35
C PHE A 143 -16.10 13.04 6.51
N THR A 144 -16.05 13.60 5.32
CA THR A 144 -17.19 13.58 4.38
C THR A 144 -17.22 12.37 3.47
N ILE A 145 -16.16 11.55 3.47
CA ILE A 145 -16.05 10.37 2.59
C ILE A 145 -17.23 9.44 2.86
N ASN A 146 -17.96 9.11 1.79
CA ASN A 146 -19.13 8.26 1.79
C ASN A 146 -20.31 8.74 2.68
N GLN A 147 -20.26 9.97 3.21
CA GLN A 147 -21.30 10.55 4.07
C GLN A 147 -22.28 11.45 3.28
N LEU A 148 -21.92 11.85 2.06
CA LEU A 148 -22.71 12.78 1.29
C LEU A 148 -23.84 12.09 0.49
N PRO A 149 -24.95 12.82 0.18
CA PRO A 149 -26.10 12.27 -0.57
C PRO A 149 -25.76 11.74 -1.97
N ASN A 150 -24.65 12.13 -2.56
CA ASN A 150 -24.21 11.65 -3.87
C ASN A 150 -23.91 10.15 -3.93
N LYS A 151 -23.86 9.47 -2.78
CA LYS A 151 -23.80 7.99 -2.70
C LYS A 151 -25.19 7.36 -2.74
N GLU A 152 -26.25 8.11 -2.54
CA GLU A 152 -27.61 7.59 -2.47
C GLU A 152 -28.00 6.91 -3.79
N ASN A 153 -28.46 5.65 -3.70
CA ASN A 153 -28.78 4.79 -4.85
C ASN A 153 -27.63 4.46 -5.82
N ARG A 154 -26.37 4.67 -5.39
CA ARG A 154 -25.16 4.39 -6.19
C ARG A 154 -24.28 3.34 -5.51
N ASN A 155 -24.70 2.08 -5.56
CA ASN A 155 -24.00 0.96 -4.86
C ASN A 155 -22.56 0.73 -5.38
N ARG A 156 -22.25 1.16 -6.59
CA ARG A 156 -20.92 1.03 -7.22
C ARG A 156 -20.02 2.24 -7.03
N PHE A 157 -20.49 3.24 -6.31
CA PHE A 157 -19.79 4.49 -6.07
C PHE A 157 -19.17 4.49 -4.66
N ASN A 158 -17.89 4.78 -4.58
CA ASN A 158 -17.20 5.05 -3.32
C ASN A 158 -16.34 6.30 -3.47
N GLU A 159 -16.06 6.93 -2.36
CA GLU A 159 -15.19 8.09 -2.32
C GLU A 159 -13.83 7.73 -1.69
N VAL A 160 -12.79 8.39 -2.17
CA VAL A 160 -11.43 8.27 -1.67
C VAL A 160 -10.81 9.66 -1.55
N PHE A 161 -10.16 9.93 -0.44
CA PHE A 161 -9.32 11.12 -0.31
C PHE A 161 -7.93 10.81 -0.84
N ILE A 162 -7.44 11.64 -1.76
CA ILE A 162 -6.08 11.52 -2.32
C ILE A 162 -5.33 12.81 -2.03
N LYS A 163 -4.17 12.66 -1.36
CA LYS A 163 -3.24 13.73 -1.06
C LYS A 163 -1.95 13.56 -1.85
N ARG A 164 -1.50 14.65 -2.46
CA ARG A 164 -0.19 14.75 -3.10
C ARG A 164 0.48 16.05 -2.68
N GLY A 165 1.60 15.95 -1.98
CA GLY A 165 2.25 17.12 -1.37
C GLY A 165 1.29 17.84 -0.42
N ASN A 166 1.05 19.12 -0.63
CA ASN A 166 0.15 19.93 0.18
C ASN A 166 -1.30 19.95 -0.31
N TYR A 167 -1.58 19.32 -1.45
CA TYR A 167 -2.91 19.29 -2.04
C TYR A 167 -3.61 17.96 -1.73
N GLY A 168 -4.84 18.05 -1.28
CA GLY A 168 -5.70 16.88 -1.04
C GLY A 168 -7.13 17.18 -1.44
N ASN A 169 -7.79 16.20 -2.06
CA ASN A 169 -9.20 16.28 -2.44
C ASN A 169 -9.87 14.91 -2.30
N VAL A 170 -11.18 14.92 -2.17
CA VAL A 170 -12.03 13.73 -2.25
C VAL A 170 -12.41 13.49 -3.71
N PHE A 171 -12.25 12.26 -4.16
CA PHE A 171 -12.60 11.80 -5.49
C PHE A 171 -13.63 10.70 -5.41
N GLY A 172 -14.64 10.76 -6.30
CA GLY A 172 -15.58 9.69 -6.47
C GLY A 172 -15.04 8.63 -7.42
N VAL A 173 -15.14 7.38 -7.02
CA VAL A 173 -14.77 6.21 -7.81
C VAL A 173 -16.02 5.39 -8.06
N GLU A 174 -16.36 5.17 -9.31
CA GLU A 174 -17.49 4.34 -9.71
C GLU A 174 -17.00 3.27 -10.68
N VAL A 175 -17.28 2.01 -10.36
CA VAL A 175 -16.93 0.88 -11.21
C VAL A 175 -18.04 0.59 -12.21
N SER A 176 -17.68 0.05 -13.37
CA SER A 176 -18.66 -0.39 -14.38
C SER A 176 -19.52 -1.55 -13.84
N LEU A 177 -20.67 -1.79 -14.47
CA LEU A 177 -21.51 -2.95 -14.12
C LEU A 177 -20.74 -4.26 -14.29
N HIS A 178 -19.94 -4.34 -15.34
CA HIS A 178 -19.16 -5.54 -15.62
C HIS A 178 -18.14 -5.82 -14.50
N GLU A 179 -17.39 -4.84 -14.08
CA GLU A 179 -16.45 -4.97 -12.95
C GLU A 179 -17.16 -5.34 -11.65
N TYR A 180 -18.28 -4.67 -11.34
CA TYR A 180 -19.05 -4.91 -10.13
C TYR A 180 -19.59 -6.33 -10.00
N PHE A 181 -19.95 -6.98 -11.11
CA PHE A 181 -20.44 -8.35 -11.10
C PHE A 181 -19.34 -9.40 -11.31
N THR A 182 -18.11 -8.99 -11.54
CA THR A 182 -16.96 -9.91 -11.66
C THR A 182 -16.31 -10.18 -10.30
N PHE A 183 -16.41 -9.26 -9.38
CA PHE A 183 -15.91 -9.31 -8.01
C PHE A 183 -17.05 -9.30 -7.00
#